data_a5eb4e5e601d0d0a559ebe54a126817f
#
_entry.id   a5eb4e5e601d0d0a559ebe54a126817f
#
_cell.length_a   1.000
_cell.length_b   1.000
_cell.length_c   1.000
_cell.angle_alpha   90.00
_cell.angle_beta   90.00
_cell.angle_gamma   90.00
#
_symmetry.space_group_name_H-M   'P 1'
#
loop_
_entity.id
_entity.type
_entity.pdbx_description
1 polymer ?
#
loop_
_entity_poly.entity_id
_entity_poly.type
_entity_poly.pdbx_seq_one_letter_code
_entity_poly.pdbx_strand_id
1 'polypeptide(L)'
;FETYIHKKFNSFALNNEIDFIHTWFEYPDEFSRWLLKNYYLFKYSNETYLNRILKLCGSQSTTDLFSLLATYIYDEPFNEDFLYERKMILMEAIKFGVRITEQAEHKVCAKLKAIAVDPECGYHIALKYMTPLTVSERKLMVEWLGKGGISRGQIQPLYPELYSYTTQSNFNVDTENIWINLYFDEYRKSKIANELTASVTDLICKKNDSNVSFELWYNNFKTVKTILHNREDIDVYYWIDGLGVDWIPYIVNSINQHQVDGVYLNEVHIGVADLPSTTNINKEKLDEISFPNELKKIGDLDTYAHSHKSYPEYLINEFEIIDKAISSVLAQYNGKKIAFVSDHGISYLAQFGKGLNIAGINANHSGRCAVWQNSNIVKDSSYLLLEDNKTICSLTYDSLTTKTPNGIGAHGGCTPEEVLVPIIIVSNKKNASTYSAALVDNEISASLPKIKYKIKGLSTVDIPYIVYNGVNYSLFKIDNNIYE
;
A
#
# COMPACT_ATOMS: atom_id res chain seq x y z
N PHE A 1 17.11 47.59 5.14
CA PHE A 1 16.30 46.38 5.46
C PHE A 1 16.89 45.15 4.81
N GLU A 2 17.05 45.10 3.48
CA GLU A 2 17.64 43.97 2.76
C GLU A 2 19.03 43.57 3.28
N THR A 3 19.92 44.51 3.48
CA THR A 3 21.26 44.27 4.05
C THR A 3 21.19 43.54 5.40
N TYR A 4 20.22 43.91 6.23
CA TYR A 4 20.02 43.24 7.52
C TYR A 4 19.50 41.82 7.35
N ILE A 5 18.56 41.62 6.44
CA ILE A 5 18.01 40.29 6.09
C ILE A 5 19.13 39.33 5.66
N HIS A 6 19.96 39.76 4.69
CA HIS A 6 21.08 38.94 4.20
C HIS A 6 22.14 38.65 5.28
N LYS A 7 22.28 39.57 6.26
CA LYS A 7 23.17 39.31 7.41
C LYS A 7 22.56 38.35 8.42
N LYS A 8 21.24 38.44 8.65
CA LYS A 8 20.54 37.61 9.64
C LYS A 8 20.36 36.18 9.14
N PHE A 9 19.99 36.00 7.89
CA PHE A 9 19.79 34.71 7.24
C PHE A 9 20.98 34.39 6.33
N ASN A 10 21.94 33.65 6.82
CA ASN A 10 23.17 33.32 6.07
C ASN A 10 22.82 32.67 4.72
N SER A 11 23.43 33.14 3.64
CA SER A 11 23.22 32.65 2.27
C SER A 11 21.75 32.70 1.80
N PHE A 12 20.95 33.58 2.36
CA PHE A 12 19.53 33.68 2.09
C PHE A 12 19.24 34.16 0.66
N ALA A 13 18.54 33.34 -0.09
CA ALA A 13 17.96 33.69 -1.37
C ALA A 13 16.45 33.44 -1.31
N LEU A 14 15.66 34.50 -1.21
CA LEU A 14 14.21 34.42 -1.30
C LEU A 14 13.79 34.66 -2.75
N ASN A 15 13.61 33.57 -3.52
CA ASN A 15 13.26 33.65 -4.93
C ASN A 15 11.80 33.27 -5.19
N ASN A 16 11.21 32.46 -4.30
CA ASN A 16 9.86 31.92 -4.42
C ASN A 16 9.27 31.54 -3.05
N GLU A 17 8.07 30.99 -3.06
CA GLU A 17 7.33 30.56 -1.88
C GLU A 17 8.00 29.39 -1.16
N ILE A 18 8.70 28.52 -1.89
CA ILE A 18 9.41 27.36 -1.33
C ILE A 18 10.60 27.82 -0.50
N ASP A 19 11.37 28.81 -0.97
CA ASP A 19 12.47 29.41 -0.21
C ASP A 19 11.94 30.05 1.09
N PHE A 20 10.73 30.67 1.04
CA PHE A 20 10.08 31.18 2.25
C PHE A 20 9.81 30.07 3.26
N ILE A 21 9.23 28.93 2.81
CA ILE A 21 8.91 27.80 3.68
C ILE A 21 10.16 27.20 4.31
N HIS A 22 11.22 26.96 3.53
CA HIS A 22 12.49 26.46 4.05
C HIS A 22 13.05 27.39 5.13
N THR A 23 13.09 28.68 4.86
CA THR A 23 13.60 29.68 5.82
C THR A 23 12.71 29.78 7.06
N TRP A 24 11.39 29.63 6.91
CA TRP A 24 10.44 29.61 8.04
C TRP A 24 10.73 28.49 9.03
N PHE A 25 11.16 27.32 8.55
CA PHE A 25 11.52 26.17 9.39
C PHE A 25 12.96 26.22 9.90
N GLU A 26 13.89 26.76 9.09
CA GLU A 26 15.29 26.94 9.50
C GLU A 26 15.43 27.92 10.68
N TYR A 27 14.60 28.95 10.71
CA TYR A 27 14.62 29.98 11.74
C TYR A 27 13.30 30.02 12.53
N PRO A 28 13.12 29.15 13.52
CA PRO A 28 11.82 28.97 14.18
C PRO A 28 11.49 30.05 15.22
N ASP A 29 12.41 30.97 15.54
CA ASP A 29 12.19 32.02 16.50
C ASP A 29 11.23 33.11 15.99
N GLU A 30 10.45 33.70 16.91
CA GLU A 30 9.37 34.64 16.60
C GLU A 30 9.86 35.86 15.82
N PHE A 31 11.01 36.40 16.18
CA PHE A 31 11.56 37.58 15.52
C PHE A 31 11.98 37.26 14.08
N SER A 32 12.66 36.17 13.86
CA SER A 32 13.06 35.71 12.51
C SER A 32 11.86 35.51 11.60
N ARG A 33 10.82 34.86 12.10
CA ARG A 33 9.56 34.65 11.36
C ARG A 33 8.83 35.94 11.07
N TRP A 34 8.75 36.85 12.03
CA TRP A 34 8.21 38.18 11.81
C TRP A 34 8.99 38.96 10.74
N LEU A 35 10.32 38.90 10.81
CA LEU A 35 11.19 39.56 9.84
C LEU A 35 11.05 38.97 8.44
N LEU A 36 11.06 37.65 8.31
CA LEU A 36 10.86 36.91 7.05
C LEU A 36 9.52 37.27 6.42
N LYS A 37 8.43 37.24 7.21
CA LYS A 37 7.09 37.62 6.78
C LYS A 37 7.08 39.04 6.18
N ASN A 38 7.60 40.01 6.92
CA ASN A 38 7.59 41.41 6.45
C ASN A 38 8.49 41.62 5.23
N TYR A 39 9.60 40.88 5.14
CA TYR A 39 10.47 40.94 3.97
C TYR A 39 9.80 40.32 2.74
N TYR A 40 9.12 39.21 2.88
CA TYR A 40 8.35 38.58 1.79
C TYR A 40 7.27 39.56 1.27
N LEU A 41 6.48 40.12 2.16
CA LEU A 41 5.46 41.13 1.84
C LEU A 41 6.01 42.39 1.16
N PHE A 42 7.21 42.80 1.52
CA PHE A 42 7.91 43.95 0.91
C PHE A 42 8.45 43.58 -0.48
N LYS A 43 9.09 42.45 -0.63
CA LYS A 43 9.76 42.03 -1.87
C LYS A 43 8.75 41.64 -2.97
N TYR A 44 7.69 40.95 -2.61
CA TYR A 44 6.64 40.51 -3.53
C TYR A 44 5.41 41.39 -3.42
N SER A 45 5.37 42.44 -4.27
CA SER A 45 4.21 43.34 -4.35
C SER A 45 3.01 42.72 -5.10
N ASN A 46 3.24 41.67 -5.90
CA ASN A 46 2.18 40.96 -6.60
C ASN A 46 1.33 40.14 -5.63
N GLU A 47 0.04 40.07 -5.87
CA GLU A 47 -0.87 39.25 -5.06
C GLU A 47 -0.66 37.76 -5.37
N THR A 48 0.21 37.10 -4.59
CA THR A 48 0.29 35.65 -4.52
C THR A 48 -0.66 35.14 -3.44
N TYR A 49 -0.96 33.86 -3.45
CA TYR A 49 -1.76 33.23 -2.39
C TYR A 49 -1.07 33.35 -1.02
N LEU A 50 0.22 33.06 -0.94
CA LEU A 50 1.02 33.23 0.28
C LEU A 50 0.97 34.67 0.79
N ASN A 51 1.07 35.65 -0.10
CA ASN A 51 0.99 37.06 0.26
C ASN A 51 -0.35 37.39 0.94
N ARG A 52 -1.47 36.91 0.42
CA ARG A 52 -2.80 37.05 1.06
C ARG A 52 -2.83 36.44 2.45
N ILE A 53 -2.33 35.19 2.59
CA ILE A 53 -2.30 34.51 3.88
C ILE A 53 -1.43 35.27 4.89
N LEU A 54 -0.24 35.72 4.49
CA LEU A 54 0.67 36.44 5.37
C LEU A 54 0.09 37.78 5.85
N LYS A 55 -0.74 38.44 5.04
CA LYS A 55 -1.46 39.66 5.47
C LYS A 55 -2.49 39.35 6.57
N LEU A 56 -3.11 38.19 6.52
CA LEU A 56 -4.11 37.73 7.50
C LEU A 56 -3.48 37.13 8.75
N CYS A 57 -2.34 36.47 8.60
CA CYS A 57 -1.66 35.82 9.70
C CYS A 57 -1.05 36.81 10.65
N GLY A 58 -1.65 37.01 11.82
CA GLY A 58 -1.14 37.90 12.87
C GLY A 58 -0.03 37.27 13.71
N SER A 59 -0.02 35.97 13.84
CA SER A 59 0.86 35.17 14.67
C SER A 59 2.06 34.62 13.90
N GLN A 60 3.12 34.30 14.61
CA GLN A 60 4.28 33.56 14.12
C GLN A 60 4.13 32.07 14.35
N SER A 61 2.96 31.63 14.79
CA SER A 61 2.64 30.22 15.00
C SER A 61 2.61 29.46 13.67
N THR A 62 3.37 28.38 13.61
CA THR A 62 3.39 27.50 12.44
C THR A 62 2.01 26.87 12.18
N THR A 63 1.31 26.46 13.24
CA THR A 63 -0.01 25.85 13.14
C THR A 63 -1.04 26.82 12.56
N ASP A 64 -1.03 28.09 13.00
CA ASP A 64 -1.95 29.09 12.49
C ASP A 64 -1.68 29.42 11.01
N LEU A 65 -0.41 29.60 10.63
CA LEU A 65 -0.03 29.87 9.24
C LEU A 65 -0.52 28.76 8.31
N PHE A 66 -0.20 27.50 8.64
CA PHE A 66 -0.55 26.37 7.76
C PHE A 66 -2.03 26.02 7.83
N SER A 67 -2.71 26.26 8.94
CA SER A 67 -4.17 26.15 9.03
C SER A 67 -4.87 27.17 8.14
N LEU A 68 -4.38 28.40 8.07
CA LEU A 68 -4.86 29.43 7.13
C LEU A 68 -4.55 29.06 5.68
N LEU A 69 -3.32 28.65 5.38
CA LEU A 69 -2.93 28.16 4.04
C LEU A 69 -3.83 27.02 3.56
N ALA A 70 -4.18 26.10 4.45
CA ALA A 70 -5.04 24.97 4.11
C ALA A 70 -6.50 25.38 3.85
N THR A 71 -7.05 26.35 4.60
CA THR A 71 -8.49 26.59 4.65
C THR A 71 -8.97 27.82 3.91
N TYR A 72 -8.15 28.86 3.75
CA TYR A 72 -8.57 30.16 3.19
C TYR A 72 -8.96 30.06 1.71
N ILE A 73 -8.36 29.14 0.96
CA ILE A 73 -8.64 28.92 -0.47
C ILE A 73 -10.12 28.64 -0.75
N TYR A 74 -10.85 28.08 0.20
CA TYR A 74 -12.28 27.75 0.06
C TYR A 74 -13.20 28.96 0.24
N ASP A 75 -12.67 30.08 0.69
CA ASP A 75 -13.38 31.34 0.87
C ASP A 75 -13.05 32.34 -0.26
N GLU A 76 -12.12 31.99 -1.15
CA GLU A 76 -11.72 32.75 -2.33
C GLU A 76 -12.49 32.30 -3.58
N PRO A 77 -12.72 33.16 -4.55
CA PRO A 77 -13.16 32.73 -5.88
C PRO A 77 -12.17 31.73 -6.47
N PHE A 78 -12.69 30.81 -7.30
CA PHE A 78 -11.86 29.79 -7.97
C PHE A 78 -10.73 30.47 -8.76
N ASN A 79 -9.49 30.11 -8.44
CA ASN A 79 -8.27 30.61 -9.06
C ASN A 79 -7.25 29.47 -9.13
N GLU A 80 -6.91 29.04 -10.34
CA GLU A 80 -6.01 27.91 -10.56
C GLU A 80 -4.59 28.19 -10.09
N ASP A 81 -4.09 29.43 -10.23
CA ASP A 81 -2.75 29.80 -9.79
C ASP A 81 -2.64 29.73 -8.26
N PHE A 82 -3.67 30.19 -7.54
CA PHE A 82 -3.72 30.09 -6.09
C PHE A 82 -3.82 28.64 -5.60
N LEU A 83 -4.58 27.81 -6.29
CA LEU A 83 -4.69 26.37 -5.98
C LEU A 83 -3.35 25.66 -6.19
N TYR A 84 -2.67 25.98 -7.28
CA TYR A 84 -1.35 25.43 -7.58
C TYR A 84 -0.32 25.87 -6.53
N GLU A 85 -0.22 27.17 -6.25
CA GLU A 85 0.69 27.74 -5.26
C GLU A 85 0.45 27.14 -3.86
N ARG A 86 -0.83 27.12 -3.41
CA ARG A 86 -1.22 26.49 -2.14
C ARG A 86 -0.76 25.04 -2.06
N LYS A 87 -1.00 24.25 -3.12
CA LYS A 87 -0.62 22.84 -3.17
C LYS A 87 0.89 22.68 -3.04
N MET A 88 1.67 23.43 -3.79
CA MET A 88 3.14 23.40 -3.72
C MET A 88 3.66 23.72 -2.33
N ILE A 89 3.14 24.79 -1.70
CA ILE A 89 3.52 25.18 -0.34
C ILE A 89 3.20 24.08 0.67
N LEU A 90 1.99 23.51 0.62
CA LEU A 90 1.56 22.50 1.59
C LEU A 90 2.29 21.15 1.38
N MET A 91 2.57 20.77 0.15
CA MET A 91 3.38 19.58 -0.15
C MET A 91 4.82 19.72 0.36
N GLU A 92 5.41 20.92 0.25
CA GLU A 92 6.73 21.17 0.82
C GLU A 92 6.69 21.16 2.36
N ALA A 93 5.67 21.76 2.95
CA ALA A 93 5.50 21.83 4.41
C ALA A 93 5.34 20.44 5.07
N ILE A 94 4.78 19.46 4.37
CA ILE A 94 4.67 18.07 4.85
C ILE A 94 6.04 17.48 5.18
N LYS A 95 7.07 17.80 4.41
CA LYS A 95 8.46 17.33 4.65
C LYS A 95 9.01 17.77 6.01
N PHE A 96 8.46 18.85 6.56
CA PHE A 96 8.80 19.37 7.88
C PHE A 96 7.83 18.92 8.98
N GLY A 97 6.98 17.94 8.71
CA GLY A 97 6.05 17.38 9.68
C GLY A 97 4.92 18.34 10.11
N VAL A 98 4.52 19.26 9.24
CA VAL A 98 3.45 20.24 9.53
C VAL A 98 2.14 19.53 9.85
N ARG A 99 1.48 20.03 10.89
CA ARG A 99 0.10 19.68 11.24
C ARG A 99 -0.75 20.92 11.32
N ILE A 100 -1.98 20.83 10.89
CA ILE A 100 -3.00 21.87 11.04
C ILE A 100 -3.91 21.57 12.23
N THR A 101 -4.71 22.53 12.64
CA THR A 101 -5.68 22.34 13.70
C THR A 101 -6.79 21.38 13.26
N GLU A 102 -7.37 20.63 14.21
CA GLU A 102 -8.50 19.74 13.95
C GLU A 102 -9.68 20.48 13.30
N GLN A 103 -9.94 21.71 13.74
CA GLN A 103 -10.97 22.56 13.12
C GLN A 103 -10.69 22.87 11.65
N ALA A 104 -9.41 23.12 11.31
CA ALA A 104 -9.01 23.37 9.93
C ALA A 104 -9.16 22.09 9.08
N GLU A 105 -8.77 20.94 9.61
CA GLU A 105 -8.93 19.66 8.96
C GLU A 105 -10.41 19.35 8.69
N HIS A 106 -11.30 19.55 9.67
CA HIS A 106 -12.74 19.39 9.49
C HIS A 106 -13.30 20.31 8.40
N LYS A 107 -12.86 21.59 8.37
CA LYS A 107 -13.26 22.55 7.32
C LYS A 107 -12.83 22.06 5.94
N VAL A 108 -11.56 21.66 5.77
CA VAL A 108 -11.03 21.12 4.51
C VAL A 108 -11.87 19.91 4.04
N CYS A 109 -12.09 18.94 4.93
CA CYS A 109 -12.84 17.73 4.61
C CYS A 109 -14.29 18.06 4.19
N ALA A 110 -14.98 18.91 4.94
CA ALA A 110 -16.37 19.31 4.63
C ALA A 110 -16.46 20.02 3.28
N LYS A 111 -15.54 20.95 2.98
CA LYS A 111 -15.50 21.68 1.71
C LYS A 111 -15.20 20.76 0.52
N LEU A 112 -14.22 19.86 0.65
CA LEU A 112 -13.91 18.87 -0.40
C LEU A 112 -15.11 17.97 -0.71
N LYS A 113 -15.81 17.48 0.32
CA LYS A 113 -17.04 16.68 0.14
C LYS A 113 -18.13 17.47 -0.59
N ALA A 114 -18.33 18.73 -0.21
CA ALA A 114 -19.33 19.59 -0.85
C ALA A 114 -19.01 19.83 -2.34
N ILE A 115 -17.74 20.13 -2.67
CA ILE A 115 -17.30 20.31 -4.06
C ILE A 115 -17.46 19.02 -4.87
N ALA A 116 -17.11 17.87 -4.28
CA ALA A 116 -17.16 16.58 -4.99
C ALA A 116 -18.59 16.14 -5.40
N VAL A 117 -19.61 16.52 -4.65
CA VAL A 117 -21.01 16.19 -4.94
C VAL A 117 -21.74 17.28 -5.71
N ASP A 118 -21.12 18.43 -5.93
CA ASP A 118 -21.66 19.53 -6.71
C ASP A 118 -21.74 19.13 -8.20
N PRO A 119 -22.91 19.28 -8.88
CA PRO A 119 -23.07 18.86 -10.27
C PRO A 119 -22.17 19.58 -11.28
N GLU A 120 -21.76 20.81 -10.99
CA GLU A 120 -20.90 21.62 -11.86
C GLU A 120 -19.41 21.40 -11.58
N CYS A 121 -19.05 21.05 -10.34
CA CYS A 121 -17.68 20.90 -9.91
C CYS A 121 -17.19 19.45 -9.97
N GLY A 122 -17.86 18.56 -9.24
CA GLY A 122 -17.51 17.15 -9.20
C GLY A 122 -16.11 16.82 -8.65
N TYR A 123 -15.73 15.57 -8.76
CA TYR A 123 -14.44 15.07 -8.26
C TYR A 123 -13.22 15.75 -8.90
N HIS A 124 -13.29 16.11 -10.19
CA HIS A 124 -12.14 16.69 -10.89
C HIS A 124 -11.77 18.08 -10.36
N ILE A 125 -12.76 18.88 -9.96
CA ILE A 125 -12.51 20.16 -9.28
C ILE A 125 -12.05 19.94 -7.84
N ALA A 126 -12.69 19.02 -7.11
CA ALA A 126 -12.28 18.67 -5.76
C ALA A 126 -10.78 18.26 -5.67
N LEU A 127 -10.28 17.49 -6.65
CA LEU A 127 -8.87 17.10 -6.73
C LEU A 127 -7.91 18.28 -6.93
N LYS A 128 -8.35 19.39 -7.53
CA LYS A 128 -7.52 20.61 -7.62
C LYS A 128 -7.29 21.24 -6.25
N TYR A 129 -8.28 21.16 -5.35
CA TYR A 129 -8.18 21.63 -3.97
C TYR A 129 -7.46 20.65 -3.03
N MET A 130 -7.39 19.37 -3.38
CA MET A 130 -6.89 18.33 -2.51
C MET A 130 -5.37 18.36 -2.36
N THR A 131 -4.90 18.04 -1.15
CA THR A 131 -3.48 17.89 -0.83
C THR A 131 -3.27 16.59 -0.03
N PRO A 132 -2.04 16.09 0.10
CA PRO A 132 -1.77 14.95 0.98
C PRO A 132 -1.59 15.34 2.46
N LEU A 133 -1.89 16.59 2.84
CA LEU A 133 -1.56 17.15 4.15
C LEU A 133 -2.24 16.42 5.31
N THR A 134 -3.52 16.07 5.15
CA THR A 134 -4.32 15.55 6.26
C THR A 134 -4.71 14.09 6.09
N VAL A 135 -4.92 13.40 7.21
CA VAL A 135 -5.48 12.05 7.22
C VAL A 135 -6.88 12.03 6.59
N SER A 136 -7.67 13.08 6.84
CA SER A 136 -9.02 13.21 6.27
C SER A 136 -9.01 13.31 4.75
N GLU A 137 -8.04 14.02 4.15
CA GLU A 137 -7.89 14.08 2.69
C GLU A 137 -7.47 12.70 2.13
N ARG A 138 -6.54 11.99 2.78
CA ARG A 138 -6.16 10.62 2.41
C ARG A 138 -7.35 9.65 2.48
N LYS A 139 -8.19 9.76 3.52
CA LYS A 139 -9.43 8.98 3.63
C LYS A 139 -10.37 9.23 2.44
N LEU A 140 -10.56 10.50 2.06
CA LEU A 140 -11.39 10.85 0.90
C LEU A 140 -10.84 10.28 -0.41
N MET A 141 -9.52 10.28 -0.61
CA MET A 141 -8.91 9.68 -1.80
C MET A 141 -9.18 8.18 -1.90
N VAL A 142 -9.07 7.44 -0.79
CA VAL A 142 -9.42 6.01 -0.75
C VAL A 142 -10.91 5.81 -1.08
N GLU A 143 -11.81 6.55 -0.41
CA GLU A 143 -13.25 6.44 -0.64
C GLU A 143 -13.65 6.78 -2.09
N TRP A 144 -13.07 7.82 -2.67
CA TRP A 144 -13.39 8.25 -4.03
C TRP A 144 -12.85 7.29 -5.09
N LEU A 145 -11.66 6.74 -4.85
CA LEU A 145 -11.09 5.71 -5.71
C LEU A 145 -11.96 4.44 -5.66
N GLY A 146 -12.36 4.01 -4.47
CA GLY A 146 -13.21 2.83 -4.29
C GLY A 146 -14.58 2.96 -4.95
N LYS A 147 -15.15 4.16 -4.95
CA LYS A 147 -16.43 4.47 -5.63
C LYS A 147 -16.29 4.74 -7.14
N GLY A 148 -15.08 4.66 -7.69
CA GLY A 148 -14.84 4.98 -9.11
C GLY A 148 -15.00 6.46 -9.48
N GLY A 149 -15.03 7.36 -8.49
CA GLY A 149 -15.13 8.80 -8.70
C GLY A 149 -13.83 9.43 -9.19
N ILE A 150 -12.71 8.80 -8.90
CA ILE A 150 -11.38 9.20 -9.35
C ILE A 150 -10.60 7.99 -9.88
N SER A 151 -9.64 8.25 -10.75
CA SER A 151 -8.77 7.22 -11.33
C SER A 151 -7.44 7.08 -10.57
N ARG A 152 -6.80 5.92 -10.73
CA ARG A 152 -5.46 5.67 -10.18
C ARG A 152 -4.44 6.73 -10.58
N GLY A 153 -4.42 7.17 -11.86
CA GLY A 153 -3.49 8.20 -12.34
C GLY A 153 -3.64 9.55 -11.62
N GLN A 154 -4.84 9.89 -11.19
CA GLN A 154 -5.11 11.16 -10.50
C GLN A 154 -4.61 11.17 -9.04
N ILE A 155 -4.45 10.01 -8.41
CA ILE A 155 -3.94 9.94 -7.03
C ILE A 155 -2.41 9.91 -6.97
N GLN A 156 -1.71 9.61 -8.07
CA GLN A 156 -0.25 9.47 -8.08
C GLN A 156 0.50 10.67 -7.44
N PRO A 157 0.21 11.93 -7.78
CA PRO A 157 0.90 13.08 -7.20
C PRO A 157 0.43 13.44 -5.79
N LEU A 158 -0.69 12.88 -5.32
CA LEU A 158 -1.32 13.23 -4.05
C LEU A 158 -1.16 12.16 -2.98
N TYR A 159 -1.14 10.89 -3.38
CA TYR A 159 -1.04 9.76 -2.46
C TYR A 159 -0.25 8.62 -3.13
N PRO A 160 1.08 8.77 -3.27
CA PRO A 160 1.93 7.82 -3.97
C PRO A 160 1.93 6.41 -3.35
N GLU A 161 1.68 6.29 -2.05
CA GLU A 161 1.54 5.01 -1.35
C GLU A 161 0.33 4.23 -1.88
N LEU A 162 -0.85 4.87 -1.94
CA LEU A 162 -2.07 4.26 -2.48
C LEU A 162 -1.91 3.97 -3.98
N TYR A 163 -1.26 4.86 -4.73
CA TYR A 163 -0.93 4.62 -6.13
C TYR A 163 -0.06 3.37 -6.30
N SER A 164 0.95 3.20 -5.48
CA SER A 164 1.85 2.04 -5.51
C SER A 164 1.12 0.76 -5.12
N TYR A 165 0.32 0.79 -4.07
CA TYR A 165 -0.50 -0.34 -3.64
C TYR A 165 -1.47 -0.82 -4.71
N THR A 166 -2.05 0.10 -5.49
CA THR A 166 -2.98 -0.20 -6.58
C THR A 166 -2.30 -0.53 -7.91
N THR A 167 -0.97 -0.66 -7.93
CA THR A 167 -0.26 -1.12 -9.13
C THR A 167 -0.69 -2.55 -9.48
N GLN A 168 -0.93 -2.79 -10.76
CA GLN A 168 -1.32 -4.09 -11.25
C GLN A 168 -0.30 -5.15 -10.88
N SER A 169 -0.77 -6.30 -10.40
CA SER A 169 0.07 -7.44 -10.06
C SER A 169 0.74 -8.00 -11.31
N ASN A 170 2.02 -8.30 -11.19
CA ASN A 170 2.80 -9.00 -12.22
C ASN A 170 3.81 -9.93 -11.53
N PHE A 171 3.27 -10.85 -10.73
CA PHE A 171 4.09 -11.80 -9.98
C PHE A 171 4.68 -12.84 -10.93
N ASN A 172 5.97 -13.11 -10.77
CA ASN A 172 6.65 -14.15 -11.55
C ASN A 172 6.38 -15.52 -10.93
N VAL A 173 5.21 -16.07 -11.24
CA VAL A 173 4.74 -17.38 -10.80
C VAL A 173 4.62 -18.34 -11.97
N ASP A 174 4.49 -19.64 -11.70
CA ASP A 174 4.27 -20.64 -12.72
C ASP A 174 2.92 -20.45 -13.45
N THR A 175 2.81 -20.98 -14.66
CA THR A 175 1.66 -20.77 -15.56
C THR A 175 0.33 -21.14 -14.90
N GLU A 176 0.29 -22.24 -14.14
CA GLU A 176 -0.90 -22.68 -13.43
C GLU A 176 -1.39 -21.71 -12.35
N ASN A 177 -0.48 -20.85 -11.89
CA ASN A 177 -0.71 -19.90 -10.80
C ASN A 177 -0.84 -18.46 -11.28
N ILE A 178 -0.77 -18.17 -12.58
CA ILE A 178 -0.88 -16.79 -13.13
C ILE A 178 -2.17 -16.10 -12.71
N TRP A 179 -3.23 -16.84 -12.46
CA TRP A 179 -4.53 -16.33 -12.03
C TRP A 179 -4.47 -15.50 -10.74
N ILE A 180 -3.46 -15.71 -9.88
CA ILE A 180 -3.30 -14.94 -8.64
C ILE A 180 -3.03 -13.45 -8.92
N ASN A 181 -2.43 -13.10 -10.06
CA ASN A 181 -2.25 -11.70 -10.45
C ASN A 181 -3.60 -10.99 -10.53
N LEU A 182 -4.54 -11.59 -11.27
CA LEU A 182 -5.90 -11.07 -11.36
C LEU A 182 -6.60 -11.09 -10.00
N TYR A 183 -6.42 -12.16 -9.22
CA TYR A 183 -7.03 -12.28 -7.90
C TYR A 183 -6.61 -11.13 -6.98
N PHE A 184 -5.32 -10.85 -6.84
CA PHE A 184 -4.84 -9.78 -5.96
C PHE A 184 -5.18 -8.39 -6.48
N ASP A 185 -5.31 -8.19 -7.79
CA ASP A 185 -5.84 -6.94 -8.35
C ASP A 185 -7.30 -6.72 -7.93
N GLU A 186 -8.14 -7.73 -8.07
CA GLU A 186 -9.56 -7.67 -7.68
C GLU A 186 -9.74 -7.62 -6.16
N TYR A 187 -8.90 -8.31 -5.38
CA TYR A 187 -8.86 -8.22 -3.93
C TYR A 187 -8.59 -6.79 -3.45
N ARG A 188 -7.53 -6.14 -3.98
CA ARG A 188 -7.23 -4.74 -3.63
C ARG A 188 -8.34 -3.78 -4.03
N LYS A 189 -8.96 -3.97 -5.20
CA LYS A 189 -10.13 -3.17 -5.60
C LYS A 189 -11.29 -3.33 -4.62
N SER A 190 -11.63 -4.58 -4.24
CA SER A 190 -12.65 -4.87 -3.25
C SER A 190 -12.33 -4.26 -1.88
N LYS A 191 -11.07 -4.38 -1.42
CA LYS A 191 -10.61 -3.82 -0.15
C LYS A 191 -10.74 -2.29 -0.13
N ILE A 192 -10.37 -1.62 -1.23
CA ILE A 192 -10.50 -0.16 -1.39
C ILE A 192 -11.97 0.26 -1.53
N ALA A 193 -12.80 -0.50 -2.23
CA ALA A 193 -14.23 -0.23 -2.34
C ALA A 193 -14.99 -0.52 -1.04
N ASN A 194 -14.36 -1.24 -0.11
CA ASN A 194 -14.98 -1.74 1.14
C ASN A 194 -16.25 -2.57 0.88
N GLU A 195 -16.16 -3.44 -0.11
CA GLU A 195 -17.25 -4.33 -0.48
C GLU A 195 -16.74 -5.63 -1.09
N LEU A 196 -17.53 -6.69 -1.04
CA LEU A 196 -17.22 -7.93 -1.70
C LEU A 196 -17.71 -7.88 -3.15
N THR A 197 -16.81 -7.55 -4.08
CA THR A 197 -17.15 -7.45 -5.50
C THR A 197 -17.42 -8.83 -6.11
N ALA A 198 -18.28 -8.86 -7.16
CA ALA A 198 -18.56 -10.09 -7.89
C ALA A 198 -17.30 -10.72 -8.47
N SER A 199 -16.37 -9.92 -9.00
CA SER A 199 -15.12 -10.40 -9.61
C SER A 199 -14.28 -11.21 -8.65
N VAL A 200 -14.03 -10.73 -7.42
CA VAL A 200 -13.23 -11.47 -6.43
C VAL A 200 -13.98 -12.69 -5.91
N THR A 201 -15.31 -12.58 -5.76
CA THR A 201 -16.15 -13.69 -5.32
C THR A 201 -16.14 -14.83 -6.33
N ASP A 202 -16.31 -14.52 -7.62
CA ASP A 202 -16.29 -15.54 -8.70
C ASP A 202 -14.93 -16.24 -8.79
N LEU A 203 -13.83 -15.49 -8.60
CA LEU A 203 -12.50 -16.08 -8.59
C LEU A 203 -12.32 -17.06 -7.43
N ILE A 204 -12.69 -16.68 -6.21
CA ILE A 204 -12.54 -17.54 -5.04
C ILE A 204 -13.49 -18.75 -5.11
N CYS A 205 -14.75 -18.55 -5.52
CA CYS A 205 -15.71 -19.63 -5.71
C CYS A 205 -15.23 -20.64 -6.74
N LYS A 206 -14.55 -20.21 -7.81
CA LYS A 206 -13.99 -21.10 -8.83
C LYS A 206 -12.77 -21.86 -8.35
N LYS A 207 -11.93 -21.26 -7.51
CA LYS A 207 -10.64 -21.82 -7.07
C LYS A 207 -10.76 -22.64 -5.78
N ASN A 208 -11.76 -22.34 -4.97
CA ASN A 208 -12.02 -22.99 -3.68
C ASN A 208 -13.44 -23.57 -3.63
N ASP A 209 -13.97 -24.08 -4.76
CA ASP A 209 -15.29 -24.71 -4.83
C ASP A 209 -15.35 -26.05 -4.09
N SER A 210 -14.20 -26.64 -3.83
CA SER A 210 -14.02 -27.93 -3.15
C SER A 210 -12.62 -28.01 -2.54
N ASN A 211 -12.43 -28.98 -1.64
CA ASN A 211 -11.12 -29.30 -1.08
C ASN A 211 -10.10 -29.62 -2.19
N VAL A 212 -10.53 -30.37 -3.21
CA VAL A 212 -9.67 -30.76 -4.34
C VAL A 212 -9.20 -29.54 -5.12
N SER A 213 -10.11 -28.62 -5.46
CA SER A 213 -9.76 -27.40 -6.20
C SER A 213 -8.81 -26.52 -5.41
N PHE A 214 -9.02 -26.38 -4.10
CA PHE A 214 -8.11 -25.66 -3.21
C PHE A 214 -6.73 -26.32 -3.18
N GLU A 215 -6.66 -27.62 -2.89
CA GLU A 215 -5.40 -28.36 -2.80
C GLU A 215 -4.60 -28.35 -4.11
N LEU A 216 -5.26 -28.34 -5.26
CA LEU A 216 -4.61 -28.26 -6.57
C LEU A 216 -3.76 -27.01 -6.73
N TRP A 217 -4.27 -25.83 -6.36
CA TRP A 217 -3.48 -24.61 -6.49
C TRP A 217 -2.58 -24.36 -5.28
N TYR A 218 -3.03 -24.68 -4.06
CA TYR A 218 -2.27 -24.48 -2.84
C TYR A 218 -0.96 -25.27 -2.86
N ASN A 219 -1.00 -26.54 -3.27
CA ASN A 219 0.17 -27.42 -3.34
C ASN A 219 1.13 -27.09 -4.50
N ASN A 220 0.72 -26.23 -5.45
CA ASN A 220 1.61 -25.74 -6.49
C ASN A 220 2.54 -24.62 -5.99
N PHE A 221 2.25 -24.03 -4.84
CA PHE A 221 3.16 -23.08 -4.21
C PHE A 221 4.12 -23.79 -3.25
N LYS A 222 5.35 -23.30 -3.21
CA LYS A 222 6.34 -23.76 -2.24
C LYS A 222 6.07 -23.11 -0.89
N THR A 223 6.27 -23.87 0.19
CA THR A 223 6.24 -23.29 1.54
C THR A 223 7.38 -22.29 1.71
N VAL A 224 7.22 -21.34 2.64
CA VAL A 224 8.28 -20.40 3.02
C VAL A 224 9.57 -21.16 3.39
N LYS A 225 9.43 -22.27 4.12
CA LYS A 225 10.54 -23.15 4.49
C LYS A 225 11.26 -23.71 3.25
N THR A 226 10.54 -24.14 2.23
CA THR A 226 11.14 -24.70 1.00
C THR A 226 11.89 -23.64 0.20
N ILE A 227 11.37 -22.40 0.13
CA ILE A 227 12.00 -21.29 -0.60
C ILE A 227 13.29 -20.84 0.09
N LEU A 228 13.29 -20.80 1.41
CA LEU A 228 14.41 -20.31 2.22
C LEU A 228 15.36 -21.41 2.73
N HIS A 229 15.05 -22.66 2.40
CA HIS A 229 15.91 -23.79 2.83
C HIS A 229 17.34 -23.63 2.29
N ASN A 230 18.32 -23.78 3.17
CA ASN A 230 19.75 -23.65 2.88
C ASN A 230 20.18 -22.27 2.31
N ARG A 231 19.46 -21.18 2.63
CA ARG A 231 19.84 -19.83 2.25
C ARG A 231 20.88 -19.24 3.23
N GLU A 232 22.09 -19.85 3.20
CA GLU A 232 23.24 -19.36 4.00
C GLU A 232 23.71 -17.95 3.61
N ASP A 233 23.25 -17.46 2.47
CA ASP A 233 23.58 -16.13 1.96
C ASP A 233 22.74 -15.01 2.57
N ILE A 234 21.74 -15.33 3.40
CA ILE A 234 20.89 -14.33 4.09
C ILE A 234 21.42 -14.08 5.49
N ASP A 235 21.78 -12.83 5.77
CA ASP A 235 22.37 -12.44 7.05
C ASP A 235 21.34 -12.17 8.14
N VAL A 236 20.16 -11.64 7.77
CA VAL A 236 19.12 -11.20 8.72
C VAL A 236 17.73 -11.47 8.15
N TYR A 237 16.85 -11.95 9.03
CA TYR A 237 15.45 -12.14 8.72
C TYR A 237 14.58 -11.12 9.49
N TYR A 238 13.77 -10.36 8.78
CA TYR A 238 12.80 -9.44 9.36
C TYR A 238 11.39 -9.96 9.12
N TRP A 239 10.60 -10.02 10.18
CA TRP A 239 9.24 -10.51 10.14
C TRP A 239 8.23 -9.39 10.35
N ILE A 240 7.24 -9.31 9.45
CA ILE A 240 6.06 -8.48 9.57
C ILE A 240 4.87 -9.41 9.72
N ASP A 241 4.26 -9.41 10.92
CA ASP A 241 3.15 -10.25 11.29
C ASP A 241 1.90 -9.90 10.48
N GLY A 242 1.29 -10.90 9.82
CA GLY A 242 0.08 -10.72 9.03
C GLY A 242 0.28 -10.03 7.67
N LEU A 243 1.50 -9.98 7.13
CA LEU A 243 1.76 -9.33 5.83
C LEU A 243 1.35 -10.25 4.66
N GLY A 244 0.31 -9.86 3.93
CA GLY A 244 -0.16 -10.56 2.73
C GLY A 244 0.57 -10.16 1.44
N VAL A 245 0.36 -10.97 0.39
CA VAL A 245 0.89 -10.73 -0.96
C VAL A 245 0.33 -9.46 -1.61
N ASP A 246 -0.84 -9.00 -1.20
CA ASP A 246 -1.46 -7.76 -1.70
C ASP A 246 -0.57 -6.52 -1.48
N TRP A 247 0.37 -6.57 -0.54
CA TRP A 247 1.31 -5.50 -0.22
C TRP A 247 2.58 -5.49 -1.06
N ILE A 248 2.87 -6.54 -1.84
CA ILE A 248 4.10 -6.61 -2.66
C ILE A 248 4.29 -5.37 -3.54
N PRO A 249 3.30 -4.87 -4.31
CA PRO A 249 3.53 -3.73 -5.18
C PRO A 249 3.96 -2.47 -4.43
N TYR A 250 3.40 -2.24 -3.24
CA TYR A 250 3.77 -1.12 -2.37
C TYR A 250 5.20 -1.26 -1.83
N ILE A 251 5.54 -2.43 -1.27
CA ILE A 251 6.86 -2.69 -0.67
C ILE A 251 7.96 -2.62 -1.74
N VAL A 252 7.75 -3.22 -2.90
CA VAL A 252 8.69 -3.17 -4.02
C VAL A 252 8.97 -1.73 -4.45
N ASN A 253 7.93 -0.89 -4.55
CA ASN A 253 8.11 0.51 -4.87
C ASN A 253 8.87 1.27 -3.77
N SER A 254 8.55 1.03 -2.50
CA SER A 254 9.25 1.63 -1.36
C SER A 254 10.74 1.28 -1.36
N ILE A 255 11.09 0.00 -1.53
CA ILE A 255 12.48 -0.44 -1.62
C ILE A 255 13.21 0.19 -2.81
N ASN A 256 12.55 0.27 -3.98
CA ASN A 256 13.16 0.84 -5.19
C ASN A 256 13.50 2.34 -5.04
N GLN A 257 12.80 3.07 -4.18
CA GLN A 257 13.14 4.46 -3.85
C GLN A 257 14.47 4.57 -3.11
N HIS A 258 14.91 3.53 -2.39
CA HIS A 258 16.17 3.46 -1.66
C HIS A 258 17.36 2.95 -2.48
N GLN A 259 17.21 2.74 -3.79
CA GLN A 259 18.35 2.33 -4.65
C GLN A 259 19.50 3.36 -4.64
N VAL A 260 19.18 4.64 -4.51
CA VAL A 260 20.17 5.72 -4.38
C VAL A 260 21.01 5.59 -3.10
N ASP A 261 20.51 4.91 -2.08
CA ASP A 261 21.18 4.64 -0.82
C ASP A 261 21.98 3.32 -0.86
N GLY A 262 22.06 2.69 -2.04
CA GLY A 262 22.79 1.44 -2.26
C GLY A 262 22.03 0.20 -1.79
N VAL A 263 20.70 0.27 -1.70
CA VAL A 263 19.82 -0.86 -1.42
C VAL A 263 19.15 -1.32 -2.70
N TYR A 264 19.29 -2.61 -3.04
CA TYR A 264 18.71 -3.19 -4.24
C TYR A 264 17.76 -4.33 -3.91
N LEU A 265 16.61 -4.33 -4.56
CA LEU A 265 15.70 -5.46 -4.56
C LEU A 265 16.32 -6.60 -5.37
N ASN A 266 16.50 -7.77 -4.76
CA ASN A 266 17.12 -8.92 -5.43
C ASN A 266 16.11 -9.99 -5.82
N GLU A 267 15.20 -10.35 -4.91
CA GLU A 267 14.26 -11.44 -5.15
C GLU A 267 12.90 -11.09 -4.52
N VAL A 268 11.84 -11.46 -5.22
CA VAL A 268 10.47 -11.47 -4.71
C VAL A 268 9.90 -12.87 -4.98
N HIS A 269 9.51 -13.55 -3.93
CA HIS A 269 8.85 -14.85 -4.03
C HIS A 269 7.50 -14.79 -3.31
N ILE A 270 6.61 -15.68 -3.72
CA ILE A 270 5.36 -15.96 -3.02
C ILE A 270 5.48 -17.36 -2.45
N GLY A 271 5.43 -17.45 -1.14
CA GLY A 271 5.36 -18.70 -0.41
C GLY A 271 3.96 -18.97 0.09
N VAL A 272 3.71 -20.21 0.52
CA VAL A 272 2.47 -20.58 1.17
C VAL A 272 2.71 -20.78 2.66
N ALA A 273 1.80 -20.22 3.49
CA ALA A 273 1.71 -20.51 4.92
C ALA A 273 1.00 -21.85 5.15
N ASP A 274 1.42 -22.57 6.18
CA ASP A 274 0.73 -23.78 6.59
C ASP A 274 -0.62 -23.48 7.26
N LEU A 275 -1.54 -24.43 7.16
CA LEU A 275 -2.89 -24.32 7.68
C LEU A 275 -3.04 -24.88 9.12
N PRO A 276 -3.85 -24.24 9.94
CA PRO A 276 -4.52 -22.95 9.75
C PRO A 276 -3.50 -21.81 9.54
N SER A 277 -3.82 -20.83 8.70
CA SER A 277 -2.95 -19.68 8.43
C SER A 277 -2.89 -18.73 9.64
N THR A 278 -2.22 -19.17 10.69
CA THR A 278 -2.13 -18.48 11.99
C THR A 278 -0.69 -18.36 12.47
N THR A 279 -0.42 -17.36 13.29
CA THR A 279 0.90 -17.12 13.91
C THR A 279 1.39 -18.35 14.68
N ASN A 280 0.52 -19.01 15.46
CA ASN A 280 0.90 -20.16 16.26
C ASN A 280 1.47 -21.32 15.45
N ILE A 281 1.00 -21.51 14.21
CA ILE A 281 1.46 -22.59 13.32
C ILE A 281 2.71 -22.17 12.54
N ASN A 282 2.77 -20.91 12.09
CA ASN A 282 3.74 -20.50 11.09
C ASN A 282 4.98 -19.79 11.66
N LYS A 283 4.86 -19.12 12.80
CA LYS A 283 6.00 -18.42 13.42
C LYS A 283 7.13 -19.35 13.83
N GLU A 284 6.81 -20.51 14.43
CA GLU A 284 7.82 -21.51 14.83
C GLU A 284 8.67 -21.95 13.63
N LYS A 285 8.06 -22.12 12.46
CA LYS A 285 8.75 -22.47 11.21
C LYS A 285 9.65 -21.34 10.71
N LEU A 286 9.23 -20.09 10.88
CA LEU A 286 10.09 -18.94 10.56
C LEU A 286 11.30 -18.87 11.50
N ASP A 287 11.13 -19.16 12.79
CA ASP A 287 12.21 -19.23 13.76
C ASP A 287 13.22 -20.34 13.38
N GLU A 288 12.76 -21.52 12.95
CA GLU A 288 13.61 -22.61 12.46
C GLU A 288 14.40 -22.23 11.19
N ILE A 289 13.77 -21.53 10.23
CA ILE A 289 14.39 -21.14 8.96
C ILE A 289 15.48 -20.08 9.19
N SER A 290 15.25 -19.16 10.11
CA SER A 290 16.19 -18.08 10.39
C SER A 290 17.42 -18.54 11.17
N PHE A 291 17.36 -19.68 11.86
CA PHE A 291 18.50 -20.20 12.65
C PHE A 291 19.73 -20.50 11.77
N PRO A 292 20.97 -20.13 12.17
CA PRO A 292 21.36 -19.53 13.45
C PRO A 292 21.18 -17.99 13.54
N ASN A 293 20.64 -17.33 12.53
CA ASN A 293 20.37 -15.91 12.51
C ASN A 293 19.14 -15.60 13.37
N GLU A 294 18.97 -14.33 13.76
CA GLU A 294 17.84 -13.89 14.55
C GLU A 294 16.66 -13.48 13.64
N LEU A 295 15.45 -13.96 13.96
CA LEU A 295 14.22 -13.47 13.38
C LEU A 295 13.74 -12.24 14.17
N LYS A 296 13.66 -11.09 13.52
CA LYS A 296 13.28 -9.81 14.15
C LYS A 296 11.90 -9.35 13.71
N LYS A 297 10.97 -9.21 14.67
CA LYS A 297 9.66 -8.58 14.40
C LYS A 297 9.84 -7.08 14.22
N ILE A 298 9.39 -6.54 13.08
CA ILE A 298 9.50 -5.11 12.76
C ILE A 298 8.16 -4.45 12.51
N GLY A 299 7.11 -5.22 12.27
CA GLY A 299 5.75 -4.74 12.04
C GLY A 299 4.71 -5.75 12.51
N ASP A 300 3.50 -5.27 12.76
CA ASP A 300 2.40 -6.08 13.29
C ASP A 300 1.08 -5.61 12.71
N LEU A 301 0.69 -6.20 11.59
CA LEU A 301 -0.62 -5.97 10.98
C LEU A 301 -1.69 -6.83 11.65
N ASP A 302 -1.31 -7.98 12.22
CA ASP A 302 -2.25 -8.90 12.86
C ASP A 302 -2.88 -8.29 14.11
N THR A 303 -2.08 -7.83 15.06
CA THR A 303 -2.60 -7.12 16.24
C THR A 303 -3.43 -5.89 15.85
N TYR A 304 -3.02 -5.18 14.79
CA TYR A 304 -3.76 -4.04 14.29
C TYR A 304 -5.11 -4.44 13.69
N ALA A 305 -5.17 -5.51 12.88
CA ALA A 305 -6.38 -6.02 12.23
C ALA A 305 -7.43 -6.50 13.24
N HIS A 306 -7.01 -7.04 14.37
CA HIS A 306 -7.90 -7.43 15.47
C HIS A 306 -8.47 -6.24 16.24
N SER A 307 -7.99 -5.02 16.03
CA SER A 307 -8.58 -3.81 16.58
C SER A 307 -9.78 -3.37 15.76
N HIS A 308 -10.81 -2.81 16.41
CA HIS A 308 -12.02 -2.30 15.73
C HIS A 308 -11.72 -0.98 15.06
N LYS A 309 -11.17 -1.00 13.83
CA LYS A 309 -10.91 0.19 13.02
C LYS A 309 -11.89 0.30 11.87
N SER A 310 -12.39 1.51 11.64
CA SER A 310 -13.34 1.80 10.59
C SER A 310 -12.65 1.99 9.23
N TYR A 311 -13.38 1.68 8.17
CA TYR A 311 -12.99 2.05 6.82
C TYR A 311 -13.12 3.58 6.62
N PRO A 312 -12.20 4.22 5.89
CA PRO A 312 -10.98 3.67 5.28
C PRO A 312 -9.73 3.79 6.18
N GLU A 313 -9.93 4.12 7.46
CA GLU A 313 -8.84 4.41 8.40
C GLU A 313 -7.88 3.24 8.57
N TYR A 314 -8.39 2.01 8.56
CA TYR A 314 -7.55 0.84 8.72
C TYR A 314 -6.50 0.74 7.61
N LEU A 315 -6.86 1.01 6.35
CA LEU A 315 -5.93 0.93 5.22
C LEU A 315 -4.83 2.00 5.32
N ILE A 316 -5.18 3.21 5.76
CA ILE A 316 -4.20 4.29 5.94
C ILE A 316 -3.18 3.95 7.02
N ASN A 317 -3.65 3.39 8.13
CA ASN A 317 -2.76 3.00 9.23
C ASN A 317 -1.90 1.78 8.87
N GLU A 318 -2.39 0.85 8.04
CA GLU A 318 -1.58 -0.25 7.50
C GLU A 318 -0.41 0.28 6.66
N PHE A 319 -0.63 1.29 5.80
CA PHE A 319 0.46 1.96 5.09
C PHE A 319 1.51 2.49 6.06
N GLU A 320 1.10 3.16 7.13
CA GLU A 320 2.01 3.73 8.13
C GLU A 320 2.79 2.65 8.90
N ILE A 321 2.16 1.51 9.22
CA ILE A 321 2.83 0.38 9.88
C ILE A 321 3.89 -0.22 8.96
N ILE A 322 3.55 -0.50 7.71
CA ILE A 322 4.48 -1.11 6.74
C ILE A 322 5.62 -0.14 6.40
N ASP A 323 5.30 1.13 6.13
CA ASP A 323 6.30 2.14 5.82
C ASP A 323 7.31 2.28 6.97
N LYS A 324 6.83 2.41 8.20
CA LYS A 324 7.68 2.49 9.38
C LYS A 324 8.54 1.23 9.56
N ALA A 325 7.97 0.05 9.32
CA ALA A 325 8.70 -1.22 9.40
C ALA A 325 9.86 -1.26 8.39
N ILE A 326 9.57 -1.03 7.12
CA ILE A 326 10.57 -1.07 6.04
C ILE A 326 11.59 0.06 6.18
N SER A 327 11.15 1.30 6.34
CA SER A 327 12.03 2.48 6.44
C SER A 327 12.96 2.41 7.64
N SER A 328 12.52 1.86 8.79
CA SER A 328 13.38 1.70 9.97
C SER A 328 14.55 0.75 9.73
N VAL A 329 14.34 -0.29 8.93
CA VAL A 329 15.40 -1.25 8.54
C VAL A 329 16.32 -0.63 7.50
N LEU A 330 15.75 0.02 6.47
CA LEU A 330 16.52 0.59 5.37
C LEU A 330 17.36 1.80 5.81
N ALA A 331 16.87 2.61 6.73
CA ALA A 331 17.63 3.74 7.31
C ALA A 331 18.88 3.29 8.10
N GLN A 332 18.90 2.07 8.63
CA GLN A 332 20.01 1.47 9.36
C GLN A 332 20.75 0.42 8.53
N TYR A 333 20.52 0.42 7.23
CA TYR A 333 21.06 -0.57 6.33
C TYR A 333 22.59 -0.53 6.31
N ASN A 334 23.23 -1.69 6.47
CA ASN A 334 24.67 -1.83 6.61
C ASN A 334 25.30 -2.78 5.58
N GLY A 335 24.64 -2.98 4.45
CA GLY A 335 25.12 -3.81 3.35
C GLY A 335 24.87 -5.30 3.49
N LYS A 336 24.16 -5.75 4.52
CA LYS A 336 23.78 -7.15 4.72
C LYS A 336 22.73 -7.60 3.72
N LYS A 337 22.71 -8.89 3.41
CA LYS A 337 21.60 -9.48 2.67
C LYS A 337 20.43 -9.77 3.62
N ILE A 338 19.29 -9.20 3.37
CA ILE A 338 18.12 -9.18 4.26
C ILE A 338 16.95 -9.87 3.57
N ALA A 339 16.21 -10.70 4.33
CA ALA A 339 14.91 -11.22 3.92
C ALA A 339 13.79 -10.63 4.78
N PHE A 340 12.78 -10.03 4.13
CA PHE A 340 11.50 -9.72 4.75
C PHE A 340 10.55 -10.88 4.53
N VAL A 341 9.96 -11.39 5.60
CA VAL A 341 9.08 -12.58 5.60
C VAL A 341 7.80 -12.31 6.38
N SER A 342 6.79 -13.15 6.16
CA SER A 342 5.57 -13.17 6.95
C SER A 342 5.15 -14.61 7.28
N ASP A 343 4.39 -14.76 8.34
CA ASP A 343 3.84 -16.03 8.81
C ASP A 343 2.48 -16.35 8.18
N HIS A 344 1.63 -15.36 7.95
CA HIS A 344 0.36 -15.43 7.24
C HIS A 344 -0.02 -14.06 6.70
N GLY A 345 -1.10 -13.99 5.93
CA GLY A 345 -1.73 -12.73 5.57
C GLY A 345 -3.09 -12.54 6.24
N ILE A 346 -3.80 -11.46 5.89
CA ILE A 346 -5.05 -11.07 6.55
C ILE A 346 -6.12 -10.80 5.50
N SER A 347 -7.30 -11.38 5.67
CA SER A 347 -8.48 -11.08 4.87
C SER A 347 -9.37 -10.02 5.54
N TYR A 348 -9.48 -8.86 4.90
CA TYR A 348 -10.47 -7.84 5.26
C TYR A 348 -11.82 -8.09 4.57
N LEU A 349 -11.86 -8.92 3.55
CA LEU A 349 -13.10 -9.27 2.86
C LEU A 349 -13.93 -10.31 3.59
N ALA A 350 -13.34 -11.08 4.50
CA ALA A 350 -14.05 -12.01 5.37
C ALA A 350 -15.17 -11.33 6.21
N GLN A 351 -15.05 -10.04 6.49
CA GLN A 351 -16.11 -9.26 7.16
C GLN A 351 -17.43 -9.22 6.38
N PHE A 352 -17.39 -9.41 5.07
CA PHE A 352 -18.58 -9.41 4.19
C PHE A 352 -19.13 -10.80 3.92
N GLY A 353 -18.43 -11.86 4.36
CA GLY A 353 -18.88 -13.24 4.24
C GLY A 353 -20.11 -13.55 5.08
N LYS A 354 -20.67 -14.73 4.87
CA LYS A 354 -21.85 -15.22 5.61
C LYS A 354 -21.38 -16.04 6.82
N GLY A 355 -22.25 -16.16 7.82
CA GLY A 355 -22.07 -17.12 8.89
C GLY A 355 -22.67 -18.47 8.50
N LEU A 356 -21.86 -19.53 8.52
CA LEU A 356 -22.30 -20.90 8.18
C LEU A 356 -22.96 -21.59 9.37
N ASN A 357 -22.68 -21.14 10.60
CA ASN A 357 -23.23 -21.65 11.85
C ASN A 357 -23.08 -23.16 12.04
N ILE A 358 -21.89 -23.68 11.75
CA ILE A 358 -21.59 -25.11 11.89
C ILE A 358 -21.66 -25.50 13.37
N ALA A 359 -22.47 -26.52 13.69
CA ALA A 359 -22.64 -26.97 15.07
C ALA A 359 -21.51 -27.91 15.50
N GLY A 360 -21.15 -27.89 16.80
CA GLY A 360 -20.18 -28.81 17.38
C GLY A 360 -18.73 -28.48 17.13
N ILE A 361 -18.42 -27.23 16.81
CA ILE A 361 -17.07 -26.73 16.61
C ILE A 361 -16.67 -25.72 17.69
N ASN A 362 -15.36 -25.61 17.95
CA ASN A 362 -14.76 -24.52 18.71
C ASN A 362 -13.98 -23.63 17.73
N ALA A 363 -14.55 -22.48 17.40
CA ALA A 363 -14.01 -21.59 16.38
C ALA A 363 -13.01 -20.60 16.96
N ASN A 364 -12.00 -20.27 16.14
CA ASN A 364 -10.98 -19.27 16.39
C ASN A 364 -10.90 -18.26 15.23
N HIS A 365 -10.17 -17.17 15.42
CA HIS A 365 -9.88 -16.16 14.38
C HIS A 365 -11.13 -15.73 13.61
N SER A 366 -12.15 -15.25 14.35
CA SER A 366 -13.44 -14.79 13.78
C SER A 366 -14.17 -15.88 12.96
N GLY A 367 -13.95 -17.14 13.29
CA GLY A 367 -14.57 -18.27 12.60
C GLY A 367 -13.89 -18.65 11.28
N ARG A 368 -12.64 -18.21 11.03
CA ARG A 368 -11.89 -18.62 9.85
C ARG A 368 -11.36 -20.06 9.97
N CYS A 369 -11.04 -20.49 11.20
CA CYS A 369 -10.74 -21.88 11.50
C CYS A 369 -11.46 -22.35 12.77
N ALA A 370 -11.58 -23.64 12.94
CA ALA A 370 -12.23 -24.24 14.10
C ALA A 370 -11.73 -25.66 14.34
N VAL A 371 -11.96 -26.15 15.57
CA VAL A 371 -11.69 -27.53 15.95
C VAL A 371 -13.01 -28.23 16.28
N TRP A 372 -13.24 -29.41 15.73
CA TRP A 372 -14.40 -30.24 16.07
C TRP A 372 -14.33 -30.72 17.51
N GLN A 373 -15.43 -30.56 18.23
CA GLN A 373 -15.57 -31.02 19.62
C GLN A 373 -16.06 -32.48 19.71
N ASN A 374 -16.72 -32.95 18.66
CA ASN A 374 -17.34 -34.27 18.59
C ASN A 374 -16.69 -35.15 17.53
N SER A 375 -16.82 -36.47 17.65
CA SER A 375 -16.28 -37.44 16.68
C SER A 375 -17.05 -37.52 15.35
N ASN A 376 -18.24 -36.96 15.27
CA ASN A 376 -19.06 -36.95 14.06
C ASN A 376 -18.74 -35.74 13.20
N ILE A 377 -17.72 -35.86 12.37
CA ILE A 377 -17.31 -34.81 11.43
C ILE A 377 -18.21 -34.90 10.19
N VAL A 378 -18.88 -33.80 9.90
CA VAL A 378 -19.65 -33.66 8.65
C VAL A 378 -18.69 -33.16 7.58
N LYS A 379 -18.57 -33.81 6.45
CA LYS A 379 -17.83 -33.31 5.29
C LYS A 379 -18.73 -32.36 4.51
N ASP A 380 -18.24 -31.14 4.29
CA ASP A 380 -18.95 -30.09 3.57
C ASP A 380 -17.97 -29.39 2.60
N SER A 381 -18.47 -28.82 1.54
CA SER A 381 -17.67 -28.12 0.52
C SER A 381 -17.29 -26.70 0.94
N SER A 382 -17.79 -26.21 2.06
CA SER A 382 -17.51 -24.85 2.55
C SER A 382 -16.24 -24.72 3.36
N TYR A 383 -15.64 -25.83 3.79
CA TYR A 383 -14.40 -25.85 4.57
C TYR A 383 -13.49 -27.01 4.19
N LEU A 384 -12.20 -26.79 4.39
CA LEU A 384 -11.17 -27.82 4.32
C LEU A 384 -11.06 -28.53 5.68
N LEU A 385 -11.06 -29.86 5.68
CA LEU A 385 -10.72 -30.67 6.85
C LEU A 385 -9.23 -31.04 6.76
N LEU A 386 -8.46 -30.66 7.78
CA LEU A 386 -7.02 -30.92 7.82
C LEU A 386 -6.71 -32.40 8.16
N GLU A 387 -5.44 -32.81 7.97
CA GLU A 387 -4.94 -34.17 8.18
C GLU A 387 -5.12 -34.68 9.62
N ASP A 388 -5.19 -33.78 10.61
CA ASP A 388 -5.48 -34.18 11.99
C ASP A 388 -6.89 -34.68 12.22
N ASN A 389 -7.74 -34.64 11.19
CA ASN A 389 -9.15 -35.01 11.19
C ASN A 389 -9.98 -34.31 12.28
N LYS A 390 -9.60 -33.11 12.70
CA LYS A 390 -10.28 -32.31 13.71
C LYS A 390 -10.35 -30.84 13.36
N THR A 391 -9.31 -30.31 12.74
CA THR A 391 -9.24 -28.88 12.41
C THR A 391 -9.88 -28.64 11.04
N ILE A 392 -10.71 -27.62 10.97
CA ILE A 392 -11.35 -27.16 9.72
C ILE A 392 -11.00 -25.70 9.46
N CYS A 393 -10.80 -25.36 8.19
CA CYS A 393 -10.50 -24.00 7.73
C CYS A 393 -11.52 -23.56 6.67
N SER A 394 -12.05 -22.36 6.76
CA SER A 394 -13.00 -21.82 5.78
C SER A 394 -12.33 -21.68 4.41
N LEU A 395 -12.97 -22.20 3.35
CA LEU A 395 -12.46 -22.12 1.98
C LEU A 395 -12.70 -20.78 1.32
N THR A 396 -13.76 -20.07 1.71
CA THR A 396 -14.18 -18.81 1.13
C THR A 396 -14.10 -17.66 2.17
N TYR A 397 -14.77 -16.54 1.90
CA TYR A 397 -14.89 -15.43 2.87
C TYR A 397 -15.86 -15.71 4.02
N ASP A 398 -16.56 -16.84 3.98
CA ASP A 398 -17.57 -17.18 4.99
C ASP A 398 -16.95 -17.53 6.34
N SER A 399 -17.64 -17.19 7.42
CA SER A 399 -17.28 -17.61 8.77
C SER A 399 -17.92 -18.98 9.08
N LEU A 400 -17.17 -19.88 9.71
CA LEU A 400 -17.68 -21.19 10.16
C LEU A 400 -18.76 -21.05 11.27
N THR A 401 -18.81 -19.87 11.90
CA THR A 401 -19.78 -19.59 12.98
C THR A 401 -20.76 -18.48 12.59
N THR A 402 -20.92 -17.49 13.42
CA THR A 402 -21.70 -16.29 13.14
C THR A 402 -20.92 -15.32 12.24
N LYS A 403 -21.63 -14.40 11.60
CA LYS A 403 -21.01 -13.36 10.80
C LYS A 403 -19.96 -12.57 11.59
N THR A 404 -18.80 -12.34 10.98
CA THR A 404 -17.73 -11.50 11.55
C THR A 404 -18.21 -10.06 11.73
N PRO A 405 -17.86 -9.37 12.82
CA PRO A 405 -18.10 -7.94 12.98
C PRO A 405 -17.45 -7.12 11.86
N ASN A 406 -18.08 -6.02 11.46
CA ASN A 406 -17.54 -5.13 10.45
C ASN A 406 -16.23 -4.47 10.91
N GLY A 407 -15.29 -4.27 9.99
CA GLY A 407 -14.06 -3.55 10.22
C GLY A 407 -12.97 -4.34 10.94
N ILE A 408 -13.09 -5.66 11.00
CA ILE A 408 -12.08 -6.56 11.56
C ILE A 408 -11.47 -7.37 10.43
N GLY A 409 -10.14 -7.35 10.33
CA GLY A 409 -9.41 -8.32 9.54
C GLY A 409 -9.43 -9.69 10.21
N ALA A 410 -9.39 -10.75 9.42
CA ALA A 410 -9.41 -12.12 9.90
C ALA A 410 -8.39 -12.97 9.14
N HIS A 411 -7.92 -14.04 9.78
CA HIS A 411 -6.99 -15.00 9.19
C HIS A 411 -7.26 -16.40 9.78
N GLY A 412 -6.59 -17.43 9.27
CA GLY A 412 -6.78 -18.81 9.69
C GLY A 412 -7.55 -19.65 8.67
N GLY A 413 -8.08 -19.04 7.61
CA GLY A 413 -8.79 -19.68 6.51
C GLY A 413 -7.88 -20.03 5.34
N CYS A 414 -8.53 -20.30 4.20
CA CYS A 414 -7.91 -20.81 2.97
C CYS A 414 -7.97 -19.81 1.80
N THR A 415 -8.35 -18.54 2.03
CA THR A 415 -8.34 -17.57 0.92
C THR A 415 -6.91 -17.17 0.57
N PRO A 416 -6.62 -16.83 -0.69
CA PRO A 416 -5.24 -16.56 -1.12
C PRO A 416 -4.54 -15.49 -0.30
N GLU A 417 -5.23 -14.42 0.11
CA GLU A 417 -4.65 -13.37 0.95
C GLU A 417 -4.35 -13.80 2.38
N GLU A 418 -4.93 -14.91 2.87
CA GLU A 418 -4.62 -15.49 4.18
C GLU A 418 -3.42 -16.44 4.11
N VAL A 419 -3.33 -17.25 3.02
CA VAL A 419 -2.35 -18.33 2.93
C VAL A 419 -1.11 -17.99 2.10
N LEU A 420 -1.18 -17.02 1.18
CA LEU A 420 -0.03 -16.60 0.39
C LEU A 420 0.70 -15.45 1.06
N VAL A 421 2.01 -15.62 1.24
CA VAL A 421 2.86 -14.66 1.94
C VAL A 421 4.05 -14.23 1.09
N PRO A 422 4.48 -12.97 1.17
CA PRO A 422 5.64 -12.49 0.44
C PRO A 422 6.95 -12.91 1.12
N ILE A 423 7.98 -13.15 0.28
CA ILE A 423 9.38 -13.25 0.69
C ILE A 423 10.14 -12.26 -0.18
N ILE A 424 10.71 -11.23 0.43
CA ILE A 424 11.35 -10.13 -0.29
C ILE A 424 12.81 -10.05 0.16
N ILE A 425 13.76 -10.19 -0.76
CA ILE A 425 15.19 -10.20 -0.45
C ILE A 425 15.85 -8.97 -1.04
N VAL A 426 16.62 -8.27 -0.21
CA VAL A 426 17.38 -7.08 -0.57
C VAL A 426 18.85 -7.22 -0.19
N SER A 427 19.73 -6.55 -0.94
CA SER A 427 21.16 -6.46 -0.61
C SER A 427 21.78 -5.18 -1.19
N ASN A 428 23.08 -4.97 -0.93
CA ASN A 428 23.88 -3.90 -1.52
C ASN A 428 24.38 -4.21 -2.95
N LYS A 429 24.03 -5.37 -3.50
CA LYS A 429 24.47 -5.81 -4.82
C LYS A 429 23.29 -5.83 -5.78
N LYS A 430 23.43 -5.12 -6.89
CA LYS A 430 22.45 -5.21 -7.98
C LYS A 430 22.59 -6.57 -8.66
N ASN A 431 21.47 -7.21 -8.98
CA ASN A 431 21.47 -8.45 -9.77
C ASN A 431 22.05 -8.17 -11.17
N ALA A 432 22.96 -9.03 -11.60
CA ALA A 432 23.40 -9.05 -12.99
C ALA A 432 22.41 -9.93 -13.78
N SER A 433 21.64 -9.30 -14.68
CA SER A 433 20.68 -10.02 -15.50
C SER A 433 21.10 -10.02 -16.96
N THR A 434 21.07 -11.18 -17.60
CA THR A 434 21.25 -11.32 -19.05
C THR A 434 19.91 -11.72 -19.66
N TYR A 435 19.31 -10.83 -20.43
CA TYR A 435 17.99 -11.06 -21.02
C TYR A 435 18.13 -11.45 -22.49
N SER A 436 17.16 -12.25 -22.95
CA SER A 436 16.87 -12.39 -24.38
C SER A 436 15.37 -12.24 -24.60
N ALA A 437 14.99 -11.44 -25.59
CA ALA A 437 13.60 -11.22 -25.98
C ALA A 437 13.41 -11.53 -27.46
N ALA A 438 12.30 -12.19 -27.80
CA ALA A 438 11.91 -12.47 -29.18
C ALA A 438 10.39 -12.29 -29.32
N LEU A 439 9.95 -11.76 -30.45
CA LEU A 439 8.53 -11.72 -30.81
C LEU A 439 8.00 -13.14 -30.97
N VAL A 440 6.80 -13.40 -30.46
CA VAL A 440 6.13 -14.69 -30.62
C VAL A 440 5.33 -14.72 -31.90
N ASP A 441 4.60 -13.62 -32.19
CA ASP A 441 3.74 -13.47 -33.35
C ASP A 441 4.31 -12.41 -34.31
N ASN A 442 4.42 -12.76 -35.61
CA ASN A 442 4.87 -11.83 -36.64
C ASN A 442 3.71 -10.97 -37.24
N GLU A 443 2.47 -11.30 -36.87
CA GLU A 443 1.27 -10.60 -37.33
C GLU A 443 0.42 -10.19 -36.15
N ILE A 444 -0.11 -8.96 -36.17
CA ILE A 444 -0.98 -8.40 -35.15
C ILE A 444 -2.38 -8.23 -35.76
N SER A 445 -3.39 -8.81 -35.12
CA SER A 445 -4.78 -8.62 -35.55
C SER A 445 -5.22 -7.17 -35.28
N ALA A 446 -5.75 -6.50 -36.28
CA ALA A 446 -6.30 -5.14 -36.12
C ALA A 446 -7.51 -5.08 -35.16
N SER A 447 -8.26 -6.18 -35.03
CA SER A 447 -9.39 -6.30 -34.11
C SER A 447 -8.98 -6.59 -32.67
N LEU A 448 -7.78 -7.10 -32.45
CA LEU A 448 -7.21 -7.41 -31.12
C LEU A 448 -5.70 -7.12 -31.16
N PRO A 449 -5.28 -5.85 -31.06
CA PRO A 449 -3.89 -5.44 -31.23
C PRO A 449 -3.06 -5.81 -30.00
N LYS A 450 -2.67 -7.07 -29.88
CA LYS A 450 -1.83 -7.60 -28.81
C LYS A 450 -0.51 -8.07 -29.36
N ILE A 451 0.58 -7.74 -28.65
CA ILE A 451 1.94 -8.14 -29.03
C ILE A 451 2.49 -9.04 -27.93
N LYS A 452 2.97 -10.21 -28.33
CA LYS A 452 3.55 -11.19 -27.40
C LYS A 452 5.04 -11.32 -27.57
N TYR A 453 5.76 -11.33 -26.48
CA TYR A 453 7.20 -11.52 -26.43
C TYR A 453 7.54 -12.76 -25.60
N LYS A 454 8.45 -13.56 -26.11
CA LYS A 454 9.12 -14.61 -25.34
C LYS A 454 10.38 -14.00 -24.73
N ILE A 455 10.42 -13.86 -23.41
CA ILE A 455 11.54 -13.25 -22.69
C ILE A 455 12.15 -14.30 -21.76
N LYS A 456 13.48 -14.47 -21.85
CA LYS A 456 14.24 -15.38 -20.98
C LYS A 456 15.26 -14.62 -20.16
N GLY A 457 15.63 -15.15 -18.99
CA GLY A 457 16.65 -14.56 -18.12
C GLY A 457 16.12 -13.50 -17.15
N LEU A 458 14.77 -13.28 -17.10
CA LEU A 458 14.17 -12.41 -16.10
C LEU A 458 14.31 -13.02 -14.71
N SER A 459 14.73 -12.21 -13.75
CA SER A 459 14.68 -12.55 -12.32
C SER A 459 13.27 -12.35 -11.78
N THR A 460 13.04 -12.73 -10.53
CA THR A 460 11.74 -12.58 -9.85
C THR A 460 11.33 -11.12 -9.64
N VAL A 461 12.27 -10.18 -9.81
CA VAL A 461 12.04 -8.73 -9.61
C VAL A 461 11.97 -7.95 -10.93
N ASP A 462 12.25 -8.57 -12.06
CA ASP A 462 12.26 -7.89 -13.35
C ASP A 462 10.83 -7.72 -13.86
N ILE A 463 10.46 -6.48 -14.16
CA ILE A 463 9.21 -6.13 -14.83
C ILE A 463 9.55 -5.67 -16.24
N PRO A 464 9.33 -6.51 -17.26
CA PRO A 464 9.62 -6.12 -18.63
C PRO A 464 8.64 -5.06 -19.12
N TYR A 465 9.13 -4.12 -19.94
CA TYR A 465 8.30 -3.08 -20.55
C TYR A 465 8.78 -2.75 -21.98
N ILE A 466 7.88 -2.20 -22.78
CA ILE A 466 8.18 -1.65 -24.11
C ILE A 466 8.19 -0.13 -24.00
N VAL A 467 9.15 0.50 -24.63
CA VAL A 467 9.18 1.95 -24.81
C VAL A 467 8.66 2.31 -26.20
N TYR A 468 7.57 3.08 -26.25
CA TYR A 468 7.04 3.60 -27.50
C TYR A 468 6.74 5.09 -27.37
N ASN A 469 7.29 5.90 -28.25
CA ASN A 469 7.19 7.37 -28.20
C ASN A 469 7.52 7.97 -26.82
N GLY A 470 8.52 7.41 -26.13
CA GLY A 470 8.95 7.87 -24.80
C GLY A 470 8.04 7.43 -23.63
N VAL A 471 7.02 6.63 -23.89
CA VAL A 471 6.11 6.08 -22.90
C VAL A 471 6.44 4.61 -22.63
N ASN A 472 6.49 4.23 -21.36
CA ASN A 472 6.73 2.84 -20.94
C ASN A 472 5.40 2.08 -20.84
N TYR A 473 5.32 0.95 -21.52
CA TYR A 473 4.20 0.01 -21.49
C TYR A 473 4.66 -1.29 -20.83
N SER A 474 4.18 -1.56 -19.61
CA SER A 474 4.52 -2.79 -18.89
C SER A 474 4.00 -4.01 -19.62
N LEU A 475 4.82 -5.07 -19.69
CA LEU A 475 4.44 -6.36 -20.23
C LEU A 475 4.01 -7.29 -19.08
N PHE A 476 2.87 -7.95 -19.25
CA PHE A 476 2.32 -8.87 -18.27
C PHE A 476 2.56 -10.32 -18.68
N LYS A 477 2.95 -11.14 -17.73
CA LYS A 477 3.17 -12.58 -17.96
C LYS A 477 1.82 -13.25 -18.23
N ILE A 478 1.72 -13.92 -19.38
CA ILE A 478 0.51 -14.67 -19.80
C ILE A 478 0.74 -16.17 -19.88
N ASP A 479 2.01 -16.60 -20.00
CA ASP A 479 2.42 -17.99 -20.04
C ASP A 479 3.91 -18.10 -19.65
N ASN A 480 4.48 -19.31 -19.62
CA ASN A 480 5.87 -19.53 -19.28
C ASN A 480 6.82 -18.78 -20.23
N ASN A 481 7.50 -17.76 -19.70
CA ASN A 481 8.34 -16.83 -20.44
C ASN A 481 7.64 -16.07 -21.59
N ILE A 482 6.31 -16.04 -21.65
CA ILE A 482 5.53 -15.26 -22.62
C ILE A 482 4.86 -14.09 -21.90
N TYR A 483 5.04 -12.92 -22.46
CA TYR A 483 4.57 -11.64 -21.93
C TYR A 483 3.79 -10.87 -23.02
N GLU A 484 2.70 -10.21 -22.64
CA GLU A 484 1.80 -9.45 -23.52
C GLU A 484 1.70 -7.98 -23.07
#